data_7267ea53ef8961ca9615bf12754dcf1f
#
_entry.id   7267ea53ef8961ca9615bf12754dcf1f
#
_cell.length_a   1.000
_cell.length_b   1.000
_cell.length_c   1.000
_cell.angle_alpha   90.00
_cell.angle_beta   90.00
_cell.angle_gamma   90.00
#
_symmetry.space_group_name_H-M   'P 1'
#
loop_
_entity.id
_entity.type
_entity.pdbx_description
1 polymer ?
#
loop_
_entity_poly.entity_id
_entity_poly.type
_entity_poly.pdbx_seq_one_letter_code
_entity_poly.pdbx_strand_id
1 'polypeptide(L)'
;LKEAESINFYGVDYSAAKVFGAAESPAQFKVAFNEINQLFITEAKKYDVSKKLKVRVSEISLDAVNQVNGAINPQELMTTDTSYTLSEEQIKQRVKALPTQNKPGIGLVIIAKLLNKAEAYGSYQVVFFNTDTKEIIQDWATGGKARGFGLRNYWAGSIYKVINNL
;
A
#
# COMPACT_ATOMS: atom_id res chain seq x y z
N LEU A 1 16.57 -10.63 3.47
CA LEU A 1 15.37 -11.17 2.83
C LEU A 1 15.59 -12.49 2.12
N LYS A 2 16.75 -12.67 1.50
CA LYS A 2 17.05 -13.91 0.78
C LYS A 2 17.02 -15.17 1.66
N GLU A 3 17.19 -14.99 2.96
CA GLU A 3 17.22 -16.08 3.93
C GLU A 3 15.86 -16.29 4.61
N ALA A 4 14.88 -15.43 4.32
CA ALA A 4 13.55 -15.58 4.89
C ALA A 4 12.80 -16.74 4.21
N GLU A 5 12.25 -17.65 4.99
CA GLU A 5 11.43 -18.75 4.48
C GLU A 5 10.05 -18.27 4.06
N SER A 6 9.53 -17.25 4.72
CA SER A 6 8.21 -16.70 4.44
C SER A 6 8.07 -15.27 4.96
N ILE A 7 7.08 -14.57 4.42
CA ILE A 7 6.71 -13.22 4.87
C ILE A 7 5.21 -13.16 5.15
N ASN A 8 4.82 -12.18 5.96
CA ASN A 8 3.42 -11.80 6.15
C ASN A 8 3.14 -10.54 5.35
N PHE A 9 2.15 -10.56 4.49
CA PHE A 9 1.79 -9.40 3.69
C PHE A 9 0.59 -8.68 4.30
N TYR A 10 0.73 -7.38 4.50
CA TYR A 10 -0.28 -6.56 5.17
C TYR A 10 -1.10 -5.67 4.24
N GLY A 11 -0.88 -5.73 2.93
CA GLY A 11 -1.65 -4.94 1.98
C GLY A 11 -1.07 -3.55 1.73
N VAL A 12 -1.95 -2.63 1.33
CA VAL A 12 -1.59 -1.24 0.99
C VAL A 12 -2.12 -0.30 2.06
N ASP A 13 -1.22 0.47 2.66
CA ASP A 13 -1.51 1.53 3.63
C ASP A 13 -1.68 2.84 2.88
N TYR A 14 -2.90 3.36 2.84
CA TYR A 14 -3.26 4.64 2.24
C TYR A 14 -3.37 5.75 3.28
N SER A 15 -3.04 5.49 4.56
CA SER A 15 -3.36 6.41 5.65
C SER A 15 -2.62 7.75 5.58
N ALA A 16 -1.46 7.79 4.93
CA ALA A 16 -0.73 9.03 4.70
C ALA A 16 -0.78 9.48 3.23
N ALA A 17 -1.55 8.80 2.39
CA ALA A 17 -1.65 9.12 0.97
C ALA A 17 -2.42 10.41 0.75
N LYS A 18 -2.12 11.08 -0.37
CA LYS A 18 -2.92 12.19 -0.86
C LYS A 18 -3.28 11.96 -2.32
N VAL A 19 -4.38 12.60 -2.73
CA VAL A 19 -4.95 12.46 -4.06
C VAL A 19 -4.95 13.83 -4.75
N PHE A 20 -4.44 13.88 -5.97
CA PHE A 20 -4.42 15.09 -6.79
C PHE A 20 -5.26 14.89 -8.05
N GLY A 21 -6.12 15.86 -8.34
CA GLY A 21 -6.78 15.98 -9.63
C GLY A 21 -7.95 15.04 -9.88
N ALA A 22 -8.42 14.32 -8.87
CA ALA A 22 -9.56 13.42 -9.01
C ALA A 22 -10.88 14.13 -8.72
N ALA A 23 -11.94 13.69 -9.40
CA ALA A 23 -13.29 14.22 -9.22
C ALA A 23 -14.07 13.52 -8.11
N GLU A 24 -13.70 12.28 -7.80
CA GLU A 24 -14.38 11.50 -6.76
C GLU A 24 -14.14 12.09 -5.37
N SER A 25 -15.10 11.88 -4.48
CA SER A 25 -15.02 12.38 -3.10
C SER A 25 -14.03 11.59 -2.24
N PRO A 26 -13.54 12.18 -1.13
CA PRO A 26 -12.75 11.42 -0.17
C PRO A 26 -13.45 10.16 0.35
N ALA A 27 -14.76 10.20 0.55
CA ALA A 27 -15.51 9.03 1.01
C ALA A 27 -15.47 7.89 -0.02
N GLN A 28 -15.58 8.23 -1.31
CA GLN A 28 -15.46 7.24 -2.39
C GLN A 28 -14.08 6.62 -2.44
N PHE A 29 -13.03 7.41 -2.22
CA PHE A 29 -11.66 6.90 -2.15
C PHE A 29 -11.46 5.95 -0.98
N LYS A 30 -12.01 6.26 0.19
CA LYS A 30 -11.90 5.37 1.36
C LYS A 30 -12.53 4.01 1.10
N VAL A 31 -13.68 3.98 0.43
CA VAL A 31 -14.32 2.72 0.01
C VAL A 31 -13.43 1.99 -1.00
N ALA A 32 -12.89 2.70 -1.98
CA ALA A 32 -12.02 2.11 -2.99
C ALA A 32 -10.74 1.52 -2.37
N PHE A 33 -10.14 2.17 -1.39
CA PHE A 33 -8.94 1.65 -0.72
C PHE A 33 -9.21 0.30 -0.05
N ASN A 34 -10.36 0.17 0.61
CA ASN A 34 -10.75 -1.11 1.20
C ASN A 34 -10.95 -2.17 0.11
N GLU A 35 -11.64 -1.82 -0.96
CA GLU A 35 -11.92 -2.75 -2.07
C GLU A 35 -10.64 -3.19 -2.79
N ILE A 36 -9.68 -2.28 -2.97
CA ILE A 36 -8.38 -2.62 -3.57
C ILE A 36 -7.65 -3.64 -2.71
N ASN A 37 -7.61 -3.43 -1.39
CA ASN A 37 -6.97 -4.37 -0.49
C ASN A 37 -7.64 -5.75 -0.54
N GLN A 38 -8.96 -5.81 -0.68
CA GLN A 38 -9.67 -7.09 -0.80
C GLN A 38 -9.25 -7.89 -2.03
N LEU A 39 -8.76 -7.24 -3.09
CA LEU A 39 -8.32 -7.93 -4.30
C LEU A 39 -7.15 -8.90 -4.05
N PHE A 40 -6.32 -8.65 -3.04
CA PHE A 40 -5.26 -9.60 -2.67
C PHE A 40 -5.82 -10.94 -2.20
N ILE A 41 -7.07 -10.96 -1.75
CA ILE A 41 -7.78 -12.18 -1.34
C ILE A 41 -8.66 -12.70 -2.50
N THR A 42 -9.49 -11.83 -3.08
CA THR A 42 -10.51 -12.23 -4.06
C THR A 42 -9.94 -12.49 -5.45
N GLU A 43 -8.81 -11.85 -5.79
CA GLU A 43 -8.10 -12.04 -7.05
C GLU A 43 -6.62 -12.35 -6.78
N ALA A 44 -6.38 -13.31 -5.92
CA ALA A 44 -5.05 -13.65 -5.43
C ALA A 44 -4.07 -14.05 -6.53
N LYS A 45 -4.54 -14.67 -7.61
CA LYS A 45 -3.67 -15.07 -8.74
C LYS A 45 -3.14 -13.87 -9.51
N LYS A 46 -3.94 -12.82 -9.63
CA LYS A 46 -3.55 -11.59 -10.33
C LYS A 46 -2.69 -10.69 -9.45
N TYR A 47 -3.06 -10.56 -8.18
CA TYR A 47 -2.37 -9.69 -7.21
C TYR A 47 -1.49 -10.52 -6.28
N ASP A 48 -0.54 -11.25 -6.87
CA ASP A 48 0.30 -12.21 -6.16
C ASP A 48 1.70 -11.64 -5.93
N VAL A 49 1.94 -11.15 -4.72
CA VAL A 49 3.25 -10.57 -4.33
C VAL A 49 4.35 -11.64 -4.22
N SER A 50 3.98 -12.90 -3.94
CA SER A 50 4.97 -13.98 -3.77
C SER A 50 5.64 -14.36 -5.08
N LYS A 51 4.93 -14.24 -6.18
CA LYS A 51 5.40 -14.67 -7.50
C LYS A 51 6.68 -13.94 -7.94
N LYS A 52 6.70 -12.62 -7.79
CA LYS A 52 7.85 -11.80 -8.20
C LYS A 52 8.95 -11.79 -7.15
N LEU A 53 8.59 -11.81 -5.89
CA LEU A 53 9.56 -11.85 -4.79
C LEU A 53 10.24 -13.21 -4.65
N LYS A 54 9.60 -14.27 -5.14
CA LYS A 54 10.06 -15.66 -4.98
C LYS A 54 10.22 -16.04 -3.51
N VAL A 55 9.33 -15.50 -2.67
CA VAL A 55 9.27 -15.77 -1.23
C VAL A 55 7.84 -16.19 -0.91
N ARG A 56 7.70 -17.20 -0.08
CA ARG A 56 6.38 -17.66 0.35
C ARG A 56 5.69 -16.59 1.20
N VAL A 57 4.44 -16.28 0.86
CA VAL A 57 3.57 -15.46 1.71
C VAL A 57 2.80 -16.43 2.61
N SER A 58 3.14 -16.44 3.89
CA SER A 58 2.50 -17.35 4.86
C SER A 58 1.11 -16.87 5.23
N GLU A 59 0.88 -15.56 5.21
CA GLU A 59 -0.41 -14.96 5.56
C GLU A 59 -0.57 -13.62 4.86
N ILE A 60 -1.80 -13.33 4.40
CA ILE A 60 -2.24 -12.01 3.98
C ILE A 60 -3.16 -11.50 5.08
N SER A 61 -2.73 -10.49 5.81
CA SER A 61 -3.46 -9.96 6.97
C SER A 61 -3.77 -8.49 6.73
N LEU A 62 -5.01 -8.20 6.38
CA LEU A 62 -5.45 -6.86 5.97
C LEU A 62 -6.03 -6.01 7.10
N ASP A 63 -6.25 -6.59 8.29
CA ASP A 63 -6.89 -5.89 9.40
C ASP A 63 -6.17 -4.60 9.78
N ALA A 64 -4.84 -4.63 9.81
CA ALA A 64 -4.04 -3.47 10.20
C ALA A 64 -4.22 -2.30 9.23
N VAL A 65 -4.09 -2.54 7.92
CA VAL A 65 -4.27 -1.48 6.92
C VAL A 65 -5.73 -1.03 6.85
N ASN A 66 -6.69 -1.94 7.00
CA ASN A 66 -8.10 -1.58 7.02
C ASN A 66 -8.41 -0.62 8.17
N GLN A 67 -7.80 -0.84 9.33
CA GLN A 67 -7.96 0.04 10.48
C GLN A 67 -7.40 1.44 10.21
N VAL A 68 -6.17 1.55 9.75
CA VAL A 68 -5.55 2.87 9.51
C VAL A 68 -6.16 3.59 8.31
N ASN A 69 -6.54 2.86 7.26
CA ASN A 69 -7.23 3.44 6.11
C ASN A 69 -8.64 3.94 6.48
N GLY A 70 -9.33 3.20 7.35
CA GLY A 70 -10.63 3.61 7.85
C GLY A 70 -10.58 4.88 8.70
N ALA A 71 -9.44 5.17 9.30
CA ALA A 71 -9.23 6.36 10.13
C ALA A 71 -8.77 7.59 9.35
N ILE A 72 -8.61 7.49 8.02
CA ILE A 72 -8.23 8.65 7.20
C ILE A 72 -9.21 9.79 7.41
N ASN A 73 -8.65 10.99 7.70
CA ASN A 73 -9.45 12.21 7.75
C ASN A 73 -9.79 12.64 6.31
N PRO A 74 -11.09 12.64 5.94
CA PRO A 74 -11.48 13.00 4.57
C PRO A 74 -11.00 14.37 4.14
N GLN A 75 -10.89 15.32 5.08
CA GLN A 75 -10.50 16.71 4.78
C GLN A 75 -9.01 16.82 4.44
N GLU A 76 -8.22 15.82 4.74
CA GLU A 76 -6.78 15.83 4.51
C GLU A 76 -6.36 14.97 3.31
N LEU A 77 -7.29 14.28 2.67
CA LEU A 77 -6.95 13.34 1.60
C LEU A 77 -6.58 14.05 0.29
N MET A 78 -7.30 15.10 -0.07
CA MET A 78 -7.07 15.81 -1.33
C MET A 78 -5.94 16.81 -1.20
N THR A 79 -5.16 16.99 -2.27
CA THR A 79 -4.06 17.97 -2.30
C THR A 79 -4.00 18.66 -3.64
N THR A 80 -3.46 19.88 -3.66
CA THR A 80 -3.07 20.60 -4.87
C THR A 80 -1.54 20.52 -5.10
N ASP A 81 -0.82 19.85 -4.21
CA ASP A 81 0.63 19.72 -4.27
C ASP A 81 1.03 18.47 -5.06
N THR A 82 1.46 18.64 -6.30
CA THR A 82 1.89 17.54 -7.16
C THR A 82 3.26 16.99 -6.80
N SER A 83 3.98 17.64 -5.89
CA SER A 83 5.27 17.17 -5.38
C SER A 83 5.16 16.45 -4.03
N TYR A 84 3.93 16.22 -3.55
CA TYR A 84 3.71 15.53 -2.29
C TYR A 84 4.38 14.15 -2.29
N THR A 85 5.09 13.88 -1.23
CA THR A 85 5.71 12.58 -0.97
C THR A 85 5.83 12.36 0.53
N LEU A 86 6.38 11.23 0.93
CA LEU A 86 6.66 10.93 2.33
C LEU A 86 8.18 10.89 2.55
N SER A 87 8.64 11.54 3.60
CA SER A 87 10.03 11.45 4.03
C SER A 87 10.35 10.08 4.60
N GLU A 88 11.63 9.77 4.72
CA GLU A 88 12.09 8.55 5.37
C GLU A 88 11.54 8.43 6.79
N GLU A 89 11.51 9.51 7.53
CA GLU A 89 10.98 9.53 8.90
C GLU A 89 9.47 9.26 8.92
N GLN A 90 8.73 9.83 7.96
CA GLN A 90 7.29 9.58 7.85
C GLN A 90 6.99 8.12 7.49
N ILE A 91 7.81 7.51 6.63
CA ILE A 91 7.68 6.07 6.32
C ILE A 91 7.90 5.25 7.60
N LYS A 92 8.94 5.54 8.37
CA LYS A 92 9.19 4.85 9.65
C LYS A 92 8.02 4.98 10.61
N GLN A 93 7.41 6.16 10.70
CA GLN A 93 6.25 6.39 11.54
C GLN A 93 5.03 5.59 11.09
N ARG A 94 4.81 5.46 9.77
CA ARG A 94 3.71 4.65 9.26
C ARG A 94 3.87 3.18 9.62
N VAL A 95 5.09 2.65 9.53
CA VAL A 95 5.37 1.27 9.93
C VAL A 95 5.10 1.07 11.42
N LYS A 96 5.57 1.99 12.26
CA LYS A 96 5.34 1.92 13.72
C LYS A 96 3.87 2.02 14.08
N ALA A 97 3.11 2.83 13.34
CA ALA A 97 1.68 3.03 13.59
C ALA A 97 0.80 1.90 13.08
N LEU A 98 1.33 1.03 12.24
CA LEU A 98 0.55 -0.08 11.69
C LEU A 98 0.24 -1.10 12.78
N PRO A 99 -1.04 -1.34 13.11
CA PRO A 99 -1.41 -2.17 14.26
C PRO A 99 -1.33 -3.66 13.92
N THR A 100 -0.12 -4.13 13.62
CA THR A 100 0.15 -5.54 13.42
C THR A 100 0.29 -6.25 14.76
N GLN A 101 0.04 -7.55 14.76
CA GLN A 101 0.36 -8.36 15.93
C GLN A 101 1.88 -8.47 16.07
N ASN A 102 2.40 -8.30 17.29
CA ASN A 102 3.83 -8.36 17.56
C ASN A 102 4.31 -9.83 17.59
N LYS A 103 4.33 -10.44 16.42
CA LYS A 103 4.86 -11.78 16.22
C LYS A 103 6.23 -11.68 15.58
N PRO A 104 7.19 -12.55 15.94
CA PRO A 104 8.45 -12.61 15.22
C PRO A 104 8.22 -12.92 13.73
N GLY A 105 8.96 -12.25 12.87
CA GLY A 105 8.85 -12.50 11.44
C GLY A 105 9.12 -11.26 10.60
N ILE A 106 8.97 -11.43 9.32
CA ILE A 106 9.14 -10.36 8.33
C ILE A 106 7.78 -9.99 7.77
N GLY A 107 7.45 -8.70 7.84
CA GLY A 107 6.26 -8.14 7.22
C GLY A 107 6.60 -7.39 5.94
N LEU A 108 5.63 -7.37 5.04
CA LEU A 108 5.65 -6.55 3.83
C LEU A 108 4.42 -5.66 3.85
N VAL A 109 4.62 -4.37 3.67
CA VAL A 109 3.53 -3.41 3.48
C VAL A 109 3.90 -2.47 2.32
N ILE A 110 2.91 -2.10 1.53
CA ILE A 110 3.04 -1.10 0.48
C ILE A 110 2.41 0.18 1.02
N ILE A 111 3.19 1.25 1.11
CA ILE A 111 2.72 2.54 1.63
C ILE A 111 2.47 3.48 0.46
N ALA A 112 1.22 3.92 0.29
CA ALA A 112 0.85 4.84 -0.77
C ALA A 112 1.23 6.28 -0.40
N LYS A 113 1.72 7.04 -1.38
CA LYS A 113 2.17 8.43 -1.22
C LYS A 113 1.27 9.40 -1.95
N LEU A 114 1.39 9.50 -3.27
CA LEU A 114 0.56 10.38 -4.08
C LEU A 114 -0.15 9.60 -5.17
N LEU A 115 -1.46 9.76 -5.24
CA LEU A 115 -2.27 9.28 -6.35
C LEU A 115 -2.54 10.48 -7.25
N ASN A 116 -1.77 10.61 -8.33
CA ASN A 116 -1.84 11.75 -9.25
C ASN A 116 -2.72 11.38 -10.45
N LYS A 117 -3.97 11.84 -10.44
CA LYS A 117 -4.92 11.56 -11.51
C LYS A 117 -4.51 12.22 -12.83
N ALA A 118 -3.92 13.40 -12.79
CA ALA A 118 -3.50 14.10 -14.00
C ALA A 118 -2.43 13.32 -14.77
N GLU A 119 -1.51 12.68 -14.05
CA GLU A 119 -0.45 11.85 -14.62
C GLU A 119 -0.85 10.38 -14.75
N ALA A 120 -2.02 9.99 -14.25
CA ALA A 120 -2.47 8.61 -14.17
C ALA A 120 -1.40 7.72 -13.49
N TYR A 121 -0.86 8.19 -12.36
CA TYR A 121 0.29 7.54 -11.72
C TYR A 121 0.17 7.58 -10.20
N GLY A 122 0.39 6.43 -9.57
CA GLY A 122 0.49 6.33 -8.12
C GLY A 122 1.93 6.07 -7.70
N SER A 123 2.38 6.76 -6.65
CA SER A 123 3.70 6.55 -6.05
C SER A 123 3.57 5.88 -4.70
N TYR A 124 4.50 4.97 -4.42
CA TYR A 124 4.45 4.09 -3.25
C TYR A 124 5.84 3.84 -2.70
N GLN A 125 5.87 3.36 -1.46
CA GLN A 125 7.07 2.78 -0.85
C GLN A 125 6.79 1.32 -0.54
N VAL A 126 7.63 0.44 -1.03
CA VAL A 126 7.59 -1.00 -0.66
C VAL A 126 8.47 -1.16 0.57
N VAL A 127 7.93 -1.72 1.65
CA VAL A 127 8.63 -1.78 2.92
C VAL A 127 8.60 -3.19 3.50
N PHE A 128 9.78 -3.76 3.69
CA PHE A 128 9.97 -4.98 4.50
C PHE A 128 10.41 -4.57 5.88
N PHE A 129 9.77 -5.10 6.90
CA PHE A 129 10.04 -4.72 8.29
C PHE A 129 9.96 -5.92 9.22
N ASN A 130 10.63 -5.79 10.35
CA ASN A 130 10.54 -6.77 11.43
C ASN A 130 9.20 -6.59 12.13
N THR A 131 8.36 -7.61 12.13
CA THR A 131 6.99 -7.52 12.69
C THR A 131 6.98 -7.36 14.21
N ASP A 132 8.04 -7.78 14.89
CA ASP A 132 8.18 -7.64 16.34
C ASP A 132 8.66 -6.23 16.73
N THR A 133 9.79 -5.80 16.17
CA THR A 133 10.42 -4.51 16.51
C THR A 133 9.89 -3.32 15.71
N LYS A 134 9.24 -3.57 14.59
CA LYS A 134 8.81 -2.57 13.60
C LYS A 134 9.97 -1.86 12.91
N GLU A 135 11.19 -2.35 13.04
CA GLU A 135 12.33 -1.82 12.30
C GLU A 135 12.25 -2.18 10.84
N ILE A 136 12.55 -1.21 9.98
CA ILE A 136 12.60 -1.43 8.53
C ILE A 136 13.87 -2.21 8.19
N ILE A 137 13.70 -3.30 7.47
CA ILE A 137 14.80 -4.15 7.01
C ILE A 137 15.29 -3.67 5.65
N GLN A 138 14.36 -3.40 4.73
CA GLN A 138 14.65 -2.95 3.39
C GLN A 138 13.42 -2.23 2.83
N ASP A 139 13.62 -1.13 2.12
CA ASP A 139 12.52 -0.44 1.47
C ASP A 139 13.01 0.28 0.22
N TRP A 140 12.08 0.56 -0.69
CA TRP A 140 12.38 1.34 -1.88
C TRP A 140 11.14 2.05 -2.40
N ALA A 141 11.38 3.18 -3.08
CA ALA A 141 10.33 3.93 -3.76
C ALA A 141 10.00 3.25 -5.08
N THR A 142 8.72 3.26 -5.42
CA THR A 142 8.22 2.69 -6.67
C THR A 142 6.95 3.43 -7.09
N GLY A 143 6.42 3.07 -8.24
CA GLY A 143 5.16 3.60 -8.70
C GLY A 143 4.54 2.73 -9.77
N GLY A 144 3.31 3.04 -10.09
CA GLY A 144 2.56 2.31 -11.10
C GLY A 144 1.57 3.20 -11.83
N LYS A 145 1.52 3.04 -13.14
CA LYS A 145 0.54 3.72 -13.98
C LYS A 145 -0.85 3.19 -13.65
N ALA A 146 -1.78 4.10 -13.37
CA ALA A 146 -3.17 3.74 -13.12
C ALA A 146 -3.85 3.40 -14.44
N ARG A 147 -4.69 2.38 -14.41
CA ARG A 147 -5.44 1.92 -15.57
C ARG A 147 -6.60 1.06 -15.13
N GLY A 148 -7.75 1.25 -15.74
CA GLY A 148 -8.93 0.45 -15.46
C GLY A 148 -10.19 1.29 -15.50
N PHE A 149 -11.33 0.63 -15.47
CA PHE A 149 -12.63 1.26 -15.54
C PHE A 149 -13.26 1.32 -14.15
N GLY A 150 -13.60 2.52 -13.71
CA GLY A 150 -14.11 2.77 -12.37
C GLY A 150 -13.00 3.03 -11.36
N LEU A 151 -13.34 3.68 -10.26
CA LEU A 151 -12.37 4.18 -9.27
C LEU A 151 -11.48 3.07 -8.69
N ARG A 152 -12.12 1.98 -8.22
CA ARG A 152 -11.38 0.83 -7.68
C ARG A 152 -10.42 0.25 -8.70
N ASN A 153 -10.92 -0.07 -9.89
CA ASN A 153 -10.11 -0.75 -10.91
C ASN A 153 -8.98 0.14 -11.44
N TYR A 154 -9.24 1.42 -11.55
CA TYR A 154 -8.25 2.39 -12.02
C TYR A 154 -7.01 2.40 -11.11
N TRP A 155 -7.22 2.56 -9.80
CA TRP A 155 -6.11 2.59 -8.86
C TRP A 155 -5.59 1.20 -8.48
N ALA A 156 -6.41 0.17 -8.59
CA ALA A 156 -5.94 -1.21 -8.53
C ALA A 156 -4.96 -1.53 -9.66
N GLY A 157 -5.16 -0.95 -10.85
CA GLY A 157 -4.23 -1.06 -11.96
C GLY A 157 -2.83 -0.54 -11.61
N SER A 158 -2.75 0.57 -10.86
CA SER A 158 -1.50 1.11 -10.35
C SER A 158 -0.79 0.11 -9.42
N ILE A 159 -1.53 -0.49 -8.50
CA ILE A 159 -1.01 -1.52 -7.59
C ILE A 159 -0.54 -2.76 -8.35
N TYR A 160 -1.29 -3.16 -9.38
CA TYR A 160 -0.91 -4.30 -10.22
C TYR A 160 0.49 -4.09 -10.84
N LYS A 161 0.77 -2.87 -11.31
CA LYS A 161 2.09 -2.51 -11.85
C LYS A 161 3.18 -2.58 -10.78
N VAL A 162 2.89 -2.10 -9.57
CA VAL A 162 3.82 -2.18 -8.45
C VAL A 162 4.17 -3.64 -8.15
N ILE A 163 3.16 -4.51 -8.07
CA ILE A 163 3.35 -5.94 -7.80
C ILE A 163 4.20 -6.60 -8.87
N ASN A 164 3.95 -6.28 -10.13
CA ASN A 164 4.69 -6.87 -11.25
C ASN A 164 6.14 -6.42 -11.31
N ASN A 165 6.51 -5.35 -10.60
CA ASN A 165 7.86 -4.82 -10.55
C ASN A 165 8.58 -5.06 -9.22
N LEU A 166 8.04 -5.92 -8.38
CA LEU A 166 8.66 -6.26 -7.09
C LEU A 166 10.00 -7.00 -7.24
#